data_7ad9aac02555cd8b3114c0c7ec196fac
#
_entry.id   7ad9aac02555cd8b3114c0c7ec196fac
#
_cell.length_a   1.000
_cell.length_b   1.000
_cell.length_c   1.000
_cell.angle_alpha   90.00
_cell.angle_beta   90.00
_cell.angle_gamma   90.00
#
_symmetry.space_group_name_H-M   'P 1'
#
loop_
_entity.id
_entity.type
_entity.pdbx_description
1 polymer ?
#
loop_
_entity_poly.entity_id
_entity_poly.type
_entity_poly.pdbx_seq_one_letter_code
_entity_poly.pdbx_strand_id
1 'polypeptide(L)'
;MASSYLVLVNNVLRDMNEVELTSSTFTASRGVQTTVKDYINRSISDILNSELNWPFTHAEGSVDVIAGKQLYSYASIASTLKYVDYDNMLLKPKNYITNGTYEIAGSASITGWTTVSGSPAASSKFGNTLLLTNAEVTQQIDDLIVGRSYTVLTQTSGATLTLEVGTSSGGSQTTSSTLTISNANEVLLTETTFTATATSHFVSFTEAAGSAAFVKLVELTENLTPISLKYLSYEEYTERFRERDSRADVDKFGDPEYVYTTYN
;
A
#
# COMPACT_ATOMS: atom_id res chain seq x y z
N MET A 1 -20.82 3.70 12.49
CA MET A 1 -21.69 3.00 11.52
C MET A 1 -22.06 3.99 10.42
N ALA A 2 -21.75 3.69 9.17
CA ALA A 2 -22.19 4.53 8.06
C ALA A 2 -23.71 4.35 7.88
N SER A 3 -24.46 5.43 7.94
CA SER A 3 -25.90 5.40 7.65
C SER A 3 -26.10 5.24 6.14
N SER A 4 -26.92 4.28 5.73
CA SER A 4 -27.29 4.17 4.31
C SER A 4 -28.14 5.38 3.89
N TYR A 5 -28.13 5.70 2.59
CA TYR A 5 -28.94 6.79 2.04
C TYR A 5 -30.43 6.64 2.38
N LEU A 6 -30.95 5.42 2.38
CA LEU A 6 -32.32 5.12 2.80
C LEU A 6 -32.59 5.51 4.27
N VAL A 7 -31.62 5.26 5.16
CA VAL A 7 -31.75 5.63 6.58
C VAL A 7 -31.79 7.15 6.76
N LEU A 8 -30.96 7.89 5.99
CA LEU A 8 -30.97 9.35 6.04
C LEU A 8 -32.32 9.91 5.57
N VAL A 9 -32.84 9.40 4.45
CA VAL A 9 -34.16 9.81 3.94
C VAL A 9 -35.26 9.51 4.95
N ASN A 10 -35.29 8.32 5.55
CA ASN A 10 -36.30 7.93 6.50
C ASN A 10 -36.22 8.73 7.81
N ASN A 11 -35.05 9.13 8.27
CA ASN A 11 -34.93 10.01 9.43
C ASN A 11 -35.63 11.35 9.16
N VAL A 12 -35.38 11.97 8.01
CA VAL A 12 -36.05 13.24 7.63
C VAL A 12 -37.54 13.05 7.46
N LEU A 13 -38.01 11.97 6.80
CA LEU A 13 -39.42 11.67 6.64
C LEU A 13 -40.11 11.48 7.99
N ARG A 14 -39.48 10.82 8.94
CA ARG A 14 -39.96 10.64 10.31
C ARG A 14 -40.12 11.98 11.04
N ASP A 15 -39.13 12.87 10.92
CA ASP A 15 -39.17 14.20 11.53
C ASP A 15 -40.31 15.06 10.92
N MET A 16 -40.67 14.80 9.67
CA MET A 16 -41.78 15.44 8.98
C MET A 16 -43.11 14.74 9.20
N ASN A 17 -43.15 13.67 10.02
CA ASN A 17 -44.34 12.82 10.25
C ASN A 17 -44.90 12.20 8.97
N GLU A 18 -44.03 11.86 8.03
CA GLU A 18 -44.34 11.21 6.75
C GLU A 18 -44.03 9.71 6.80
N VAL A 19 -44.60 8.96 5.85
CA VAL A 19 -44.43 7.51 5.77
C VAL A 19 -42.97 7.16 5.33
N GLU A 20 -42.33 6.32 6.08
CA GLU A 20 -40.98 5.83 5.79
C GLU A 20 -40.96 4.97 4.51
N LEU A 21 -39.86 5.03 3.78
CA LEU A 21 -39.61 4.21 2.60
C LEU A 21 -38.95 2.88 2.98
N THR A 22 -39.32 1.83 2.28
CA THR A 22 -38.62 0.53 2.29
C THR A 22 -37.67 0.43 1.12
N SER A 23 -36.77 -0.52 1.09
CA SER A 23 -35.90 -0.77 -0.06
C SER A 23 -36.69 -1.03 -1.37
N SER A 24 -37.87 -1.63 -1.28
CA SER A 24 -38.75 -1.91 -2.43
C SER A 24 -39.53 -0.67 -2.91
N THR A 25 -39.89 0.25 -2.01
CA THR A 25 -40.65 1.47 -2.36
C THR A 25 -39.74 2.67 -2.66
N PHE A 26 -38.44 2.55 -2.39
CA PHE A 26 -37.50 3.65 -2.52
C PHE A 26 -37.40 4.23 -3.93
N THR A 27 -37.41 3.39 -4.96
CA THR A 27 -37.38 3.81 -6.37
C THR A 27 -38.72 4.38 -6.85
N ALA A 28 -39.80 3.99 -6.22
CA ALA A 28 -41.18 4.42 -6.59
C ALA A 28 -41.70 5.58 -5.73
N SER A 29 -40.82 6.28 -5.01
CA SER A 29 -41.16 7.44 -4.16
C SER A 29 -41.87 8.55 -4.95
N ARG A 30 -42.82 9.23 -4.33
CA ARG A 30 -43.61 10.32 -4.94
C ARG A 30 -43.83 11.48 -3.98
N GLY A 31 -44.12 12.66 -4.51
CA GLY A 31 -44.44 13.84 -3.71
C GLY A 31 -43.32 14.22 -2.72
N VAL A 32 -43.69 14.39 -1.46
CA VAL A 32 -42.77 14.81 -0.38
C VAL A 32 -41.52 13.89 -0.28
N GLN A 33 -41.69 12.58 -0.46
CA GLN A 33 -40.60 11.61 -0.40
C GLN A 33 -39.54 11.86 -1.49
N THR A 34 -39.96 12.22 -2.71
CA THR A 34 -39.04 12.60 -3.79
C THR A 34 -38.31 13.90 -3.46
N THR A 35 -39.06 14.89 -2.98
CA THR A 35 -38.52 16.19 -2.58
C THR A 35 -37.44 16.03 -1.48
N VAL A 36 -37.67 15.21 -0.47
CA VAL A 36 -36.70 14.92 0.59
C VAL A 36 -35.42 14.29 0.03
N LYS A 37 -35.56 13.32 -0.89
CA LYS A 37 -34.40 12.71 -1.58
C LYS A 37 -33.58 13.75 -2.34
N ASP A 38 -34.25 14.64 -3.07
CA ASP A 38 -33.59 15.69 -3.84
C ASP A 38 -32.85 16.70 -2.92
N TYR A 39 -33.46 17.09 -1.81
CA TYR A 39 -32.82 17.97 -0.83
C TYR A 39 -31.62 17.32 -0.18
N ILE A 40 -31.68 16.05 0.21
CA ILE A 40 -30.55 15.34 0.78
C ILE A 40 -29.41 15.25 -0.24
N ASN A 41 -29.70 14.92 -1.51
CA ASN A 41 -28.68 14.88 -2.56
C ASN A 41 -28.03 16.24 -2.80
N ARG A 42 -28.81 17.33 -2.80
CA ARG A 42 -28.27 18.69 -2.92
C ARG A 42 -27.39 19.03 -1.72
N SER A 43 -27.86 18.75 -0.49
CA SER A 43 -27.08 19.00 0.71
C SER A 43 -25.76 18.22 0.74
N ILE A 44 -25.76 16.96 0.30
CA ILE A 44 -24.54 16.16 0.15
C ILE A 44 -23.60 16.82 -0.87
N SER A 45 -24.13 17.23 -2.02
CA SER A 45 -23.34 17.92 -3.05
C SER A 45 -22.78 19.25 -2.55
N ASP A 46 -23.58 20.02 -1.81
CA ASP A 46 -23.16 21.32 -1.25
C ASP A 46 -22.04 21.12 -0.20
N ILE A 47 -22.19 20.11 0.67
CA ILE A 47 -21.15 19.74 1.64
C ILE A 47 -19.86 19.30 0.92
N LEU A 48 -19.96 18.43 -0.08
CA LEU A 48 -18.80 17.95 -0.82
C LEU A 48 -18.09 19.07 -1.61
N ASN A 49 -18.84 20.08 -2.05
CA ASN A 49 -18.30 21.21 -2.79
C ASN A 49 -17.85 22.37 -1.87
N SER A 50 -18.21 22.38 -0.59
CA SER A 50 -17.83 23.43 0.35
C SER A 50 -16.34 23.42 0.70
N GLU A 51 -15.70 22.26 0.59
CA GLU A 51 -14.26 22.10 0.73
C GLU A 51 -13.67 21.26 -0.41
N LEU A 52 -12.51 21.67 -0.90
CA LEU A 52 -11.78 20.92 -1.93
C LEU A 52 -11.02 19.71 -1.37
N ASN A 53 -10.69 19.75 -0.08
CA ASN A 53 -9.78 18.79 0.56
C ASN A 53 -10.42 18.06 1.76
N TRP A 54 -11.48 17.30 1.51
CA TRP A 54 -11.99 16.40 2.54
C TRP A 54 -11.03 15.20 2.72
N PRO A 55 -10.64 14.85 3.97
CA PRO A 55 -9.73 13.72 4.21
C PRO A 55 -10.19 12.40 3.59
N PHE A 56 -11.50 12.16 3.53
CA PHE A 56 -12.07 10.94 2.95
C PHE A 56 -12.11 10.94 1.41
N THR A 57 -11.79 12.06 0.75
CA THR A 57 -11.66 12.14 -0.72
C THR A 57 -10.23 11.94 -1.19
N HIS A 58 -9.26 11.89 -0.28
CA HIS A 58 -7.88 11.60 -0.60
C HIS A 58 -7.69 10.10 -0.81
N ALA A 59 -7.03 9.75 -1.89
CA ALA A 59 -6.57 8.40 -2.16
C ALA A 59 -5.08 8.47 -2.52
N GLU A 60 -4.30 7.62 -1.90
CA GLU A 60 -2.92 7.39 -2.31
C GLU A 60 -2.89 6.25 -3.31
N GLY A 61 -2.12 6.42 -4.36
CA GLY A 61 -1.89 5.39 -5.37
C GLY A 61 -0.42 5.31 -5.71
N SER A 62 0.01 4.16 -6.17
CA SER A 62 1.37 3.94 -6.64
C SER A 62 1.37 3.25 -8.00
N VAL A 63 2.43 3.49 -8.76
CA VAL A 63 2.69 2.81 -10.02
C VAL A 63 4.16 2.43 -10.08
N ASP A 64 4.42 1.20 -10.51
CA ASP A 64 5.79 0.75 -10.70
C ASP A 64 6.40 1.42 -11.92
N VAL A 65 7.50 2.13 -11.71
CA VAL A 65 8.26 2.75 -12.78
C VAL A 65 9.11 1.68 -13.45
N ILE A 66 8.92 1.49 -14.77
CA ILE A 66 9.60 0.49 -15.57
C ILE A 66 10.60 1.19 -16.48
N ALA A 67 11.83 0.72 -16.52
CA ALA A 67 12.87 1.25 -17.40
C ALA A 67 12.40 1.28 -18.87
N GLY A 68 12.56 2.42 -19.52
CA GLY A 68 12.14 2.65 -20.91
C GLY A 68 10.64 2.94 -21.10
N LYS A 69 9.80 2.87 -20.07
CA LYS A 69 8.39 3.25 -20.15
C LYS A 69 8.20 4.66 -19.64
N GLN A 70 7.76 5.57 -20.49
CA GLN A 70 7.62 7.00 -20.18
C GLN A 70 6.17 7.39 -19.83
N LEU A 71 5.17 6.66 -20.32
CA LEU A 71 3.77 7.01 -20.17
C LEU A 71 3.03 6.03 -19.25
N TYR A 72 2.36 6.57 -18.25
CA TYR A 72 1.53 5.83 -17.29
C TYR A 72 0.12 6.40 -17.29
N SER A 73 -0.89 5.54 -17.35
CA SER A 73 -2.28 5.96 -17.28
C SER A 73 -2.70 6.18 -15.82
N TYR A 74 -3.38 7.28 -15.53
CA TYR A 74 -3.99 7.50 -14.22
C TYR A 74 -5.02 6.44 -13.86
N ALA A 75 -5.70 5.85 -14.83
CA ALA A 75 -6.65 4.77 -14.59
C ALA A 75 -6.00 3.52 -13.98
N SER A 76 -4.68 3.34 -14.13
CA SER A 76 -3.92 2.27 -13.47
C SER A 76 -3.64 2.57 -11.99
N ILE A 77 -3.74 3.84 -11.58
CA ILE A 77 -3.50 4.29 -10.20
C ILE A 77 -4.82 4.36 -9.44
N ALA A 78 -5.84 5.01 -10.02
CA ALA A 78 -7.18 5.07 -9.45
C ALA A 78 -8.22 5.30 -10.55
N SER A 79 -9.30 4.53 -10.54
CA SER A 79 -10.34 4.55 -11.57
C SER A 79 -11.21 5.82 -11.56
N THR A 80 -11.17 6.62 -10.51
CA THR A 80 -12.06 7.77 -10.28
C THR A 80 -11.32 9.03 -9.82
N LEU A 81 -10.12 9.26 -10.36
CA LEU A 81 -9.34 10.47 -10.07
C LEU A 81 -10.04 11.71 -10.65
N LYS A 82 -10.27 12.72 -9.79
CA LYS A 82 -10.71 14.05 -10.21
C LYS A 82 -9.55 15.05 -10.26
N TYR A 83 -8.57 14.89 -9.38
CA TYR A 83 -7.43 15.77 -9.25
C TYR A 83 -6.22 14.98 -8.76
N VAL A 84 -5.04 15.37 -9.21
CA VAL A 84 -3.75 14.81 -8.78
C VAL A 84 -2.96 15.93 -8.12
N ASP A 85 -2.49 15.67 -6.91
CA ASP A 85 -1.58 16.56 -6.22
C ASP A 85 -0.15 16.27 -6.70
N TYR A 86 0.33 17.11 -7.61
CA TYR A 86 1.66 16.96 -8.21
C TYR A 86 2.79 17.37 -7.27
N ASP A 87 2.50 18.22 -6.27
CA ASP A 87 3.51 18.70 -5.33
C ASP A 87 3.96 17.62 -4.34
N ASN A 88 3.12 16.60 -4.17
CA ASN A 88 3.37 15.47 -3.28
C ASN A 88 3.69 14.15 -4.02
N MET A 89 4.12 14.21 -5.27
CA MET A 89 4.57 13.01 -5.99
C MET A 89 5.99 12.64 -5.57
N LEU A 90 6.15 11.40 -5.11
CA LEU A 90 7.42 10.86 -4.65
C LEU A 90 7.82 9.64 -5.46
N LEU A 91 9.07 9.59 -5.87
CA LEU A 91 9.71 8.35 -6.31
C LEU A 91 10.21 7.63 -5.06
N LYS A 92 9.60 6.48 -4.75
CA LYS A 92 10.00 5.62 -3.62
C LYS A 92 10.78 4.42 -4.14
N PRO A 93 11.73 3.89 -3.36
CA PRO A 93 12.37 2.62 -3.68
C PRO A 93 11.34 1.51 -3.84
N LYS A 94 11.61 0.56 -4.74
CA LYS A 94 10.79 -0.64 -4.93
C LYS A 94 10.75 -1.45 -3.64
N ASN A 95 9.57 -1.88 -3.22
CA ASN A 95 9.44 -2.94 -2.21
C ASN A 95 9.60 -4.30 -2.90
N TYR A 96 10.57 -5.09 -2.46
CA TYR A 96 10.88 -6.40 -3.02
C TYR A 96 10.09 -7.54 -2.36
N ILE A 97 9.41 -7.28 -1.23
CA ILE A 97 8.60 -8.28 -0.53
C ILE A 97 7.23 -8.42 -1.20
N THR A 98 6.87 -9.64 -1.48
CA THR A 98 5.52 -10.01 -1.95
C THR A 98 4.64 -10.35 -0.76
N ASN A 99 3.43 -9.79 -0.68
CA ASN A 99 2.49 -10.02 0.42
C ASN A 99 3.11 -9.77 1.81
N GLY A 100 3.82 -8.66 1.97
CA GLY A 100 4.44 -8.29 3.25
C GLY A 100 3.43 -7.83 4.31
N THR A 101 2.19 -7.58 3.94
CA THR A 101 1.07 -7.27 4.85
C THR A 101 0.26 -8.50 5.25
N TYR A 102 0.59 -9.66 4.71
CA TYR A 102 -0.11 -10.95 4.94
C TYR A 102 -1.61 -10.88 4.64
N GLU A 103 -1.97 -10.13 3.61
CA GLU A 103 -3.34 -9.93 3.17
C GLU A 103 -3.48 -10.18 1.67
N ILE A 104 -4.47 -10.98 1.28
CA ILE A 104 -4.89 -11.13 -0.12
C ILE A 104 -6.42 -10.99 -0.18
N ALA A 105 -6.89 -10.07 -1.00
CA ALA A 105 -8.31 -9.80 -1.20
C ALA A 105 -9.11 -9.57 0.10
N GLY A 106 -8.51 -8.88 1.08
CA GLY A 106 -9.14 -8.55 2.36
C GLY A 106 -9.10 -9.66 3.42
N SER A 107 -8.41 -10.78 3.13
CA SER A 107 -8.27 -11.91 4.04
C SER A 107 -6.81 -12.16 4.41
N ALA A 108 -6.55 -12.59 5.64
CA ALA A 108 -5.22 -12.98 6.09
C ALA A 108 -4.67 -14.13 5.24
N SER A 109 -3.44 -14.00 4.73
CA SER A 109 -2.81 -14.97 3.84
C SER A 109 -1.29 -14.95 3.98
N ILE A 110 -0.69 -16.15 3.92
CA ILE A 110 0.77 -16.34 3.87
C ILE A 110 1.28 -16.65 2.45
N THR A 111 0.45 -16.46 1.43
CA THR A 111 0.84 -16.68 0.04
C THR A 111 2.05 -15.81 -0.31
N GLY A 112 3.03 -16.39 -0.99
CA GLY A 112 4.33 -15.74 -1.29
C GLY A 112 5.42 -16.07 -0.28
N TRP A 113 5.07 -16.65 0.88
CA TRP A 113 6.02 -17.15 1.87
C TRP A 113 6.10 -18.66 1.84
N THR A 114 7.31 -19.19 1.90
CA THR A 114 7.59 -20.63 1.89
C THR A 114 7.84 -21.10 3.32
N THR A 115 7.16 -22.16 3.73
CA THR A 115 7.41 -22.82 5.02
C THR A 115 8.72 -23.63 4.93
N VAL A 116 9.65 -23.34 5.82
CA VAL A 116 10.90 -24.10 5.99
C VAL A 116 10.69 -25.18 7.05
N SER A 117 10.12 -24.82 8.17
CA SER A 117 9.80 -25.75 9.25
C SER A 117 8.55 -25.34 10.03
N GLY A 118 7.97 -26.29 10.78
CA GLY A 118 6.82 -26.07 11.61
C GLY A 118 5.50 -25.90 10.84
N SER A 119 4.56 -25.18 11.43
CA SER A 119 3.22 -24.93 10.87
C SER A 119 2.85 -23.45 11.01
N PRO A 120 3.44 -22.57 10.18
CA PRO A 120 3.06 -21.16 10.15
C PRO A 120 1.61 -21.02 9.66
N ALA A 121 0.91 -20.00 10.15
CA ALA A 121 -0.48 -19.76 9.79
C ALA A 121 -0.76 -18.28 9.55
N ALA A 122 -1.75 -17.98 8.72
CA ALA A 122 -2.33 -16.65 8.65
C ALA A 122 -3.22 -16.41 9.87
N SER A 123 -3.17 -15.22 10.44
CA SER A 123 -3.94 -14.82 11.61
C SER A 123 -4.56 -13.45 11.41
N SER A 124 -5.76 -13.24 11.94
CA SER A 124 -6.42 -11.94 11.99
C SER A 124 -6.11 -11.16 13.28
N LYS A 125 -5.29 -11.70 14.17
CA LYS A 125 -4.87 -11.01 15.38
C LYS A 125 -3.95 -9.84 15.03
N PHE A 126 -4.20 -8.67 15.59
CA PHE A 126 -3.51 -7.41 15.28
C PHE A 126 -3.69 -6.91 13.83
N GLY A 127 -4.78 -7.26 13.15
CA GLY A 127 -4.97 -7.14 11.72
C GLY A 127 -4.54 -8.42 11.01
N ASN A 128 -4.25 -8.36 9.72
CA ASN A 128 -3.74 -9.53 9.01
C ASN A 128 -2.25 -9.73 9.36
N THR A 129 -1.89 -10.91 9.84
CA THR A 129 -0.54 -11.23 10.33
C THR A 129 -0.14 -12.65 9.95
N LEU A 130 1.16 -12.89 9.90
CA LEU A 130 1.76 -14.22 9.93
C LEU A 130 1.95 -14.63 11.40
N LEU A 131 1.39 -15.77 11.78
CA LEU A 131 1.60 -16.40 13.07
C LEU A 131 2.68 -17.48 12.94
N LEU A 132 3.69 -17.39 13.80
CA LEU A 132 4.74 -18.38 13.97
C LEU A 132 4.70 -18.96 15.39
N THR A 133 4.79 -20.30 15.49
CA THR A 133 4.92 -21.05 16.76
C THR A 133 5.77 -22.25 16.49
N ASN A 134 7.00 -22.25 16.95
CA ASN A 134 8.01 -23.25 16.61
C ASN A 134 8.07 -23.48 15.09
N ALA A 135 8.18 -22.41 14.33
CA ALA A 135 8.07 -22.40 12.88
C ALA A 135 9.04 -21.43 12.24
N GLU A 136 9.39 -21.72 11.00
CA GLU A 136 10.22 -20.90 10.15
C GLU A 136 9.57 -20.71 8.78
N VAL A 137 9.59 -19.48 8.29
CA VAL A 137 9.21 -19.12 6.94
C VAL A 137 10.28 -18.31 6.25
N THR A 138 10.30 -18.41 4.94
CA THR A 138 11.25 -17.66 4.10
C THR A 138 10.57 -17.12 2.85
N GLN A 139 11.10 -16.00 2.32
CA GLN A 139 10.78 -15.52 1.00
C GLN A 139 12.07 -15.27 0.23
N GLN A 140 12.13 -15.78 -1.00
CA GLN A 140 13.22 -15.46 -1.92
C GLN A 140 12.98 -14.10 -2.54
N ILE A 141 14.01 -13.30 -2.55
CA ILE A 141 14.05 -11.96 -3.12
C ILE A 141 15.06 -11.97 -4.27
N ASP A 142 14.63 -11.61 -5.45
CA ASP A 142 15.44 -11.56 -6.65
C ASP A 142 15.69 -10.11 -7.11
N ASP A 143 16.55 -9.95 -8.10
CA ASP A 143 16.89 -8.68 -8.75
C ASP A 143 17.58 -7.64 -7.83
N LEU A 144 18.23 -8.08 -6.75
CA LEU A 144 19.05 -7.20 -5.93
C LEU A 144 20.36 -6.86 -6.66
N ILE A 145 20.84 -5.64 -6.44
CA ILE A 145 22.12 -5.18 -7.00
C ILE A 145 23.22 -5.43 -5.99
N VAL A 146 24.18 -6.26 -6.35
CA VAL A 146 25.31 -6.60 -5.49
C VAL A 146 26.09 -5.35 -5.09
N GLY A 147 26.41 -5.25 -3.82
CA GLY A 147 27.14 -4.11 -3.22
C GLY A 147 26.23 -2.96 -2.78
N ARG A 148 24.93 -2.96 -3.10
CA ARG A 148 23.99 -1.96 -2.59
C ARG A 148 23.45 -2.34 -1.22
N SER A 149 23.09 -1.32 -0.45
CA SER A 149 22.48 -1.46 0.87
C SER A 149 20.96 -1.51 0.77
N TYR A 150 20.36 -2.42 1.52
CA TYR A 150 18.92 -2.62 1.61
C TYR A 150 18.48 -2.59 3.07
N THR A 151 17.24 -2.15 3.30
CA THR A 151 16.63 -2.13 4.63
C THR A 151 15.41 -3.04 4.64
N VAL A 152 15.36 -3.94 5.61
CA VAL A 152 14.17 -4.73 5.97
C VAL A 152 13.46 -4.00 7.10
N LEU A 153 12.28 -3.48 6.83
CA LEU A 153 11.39 -2.91 7.83
C LEU A 153 10.40 -3.98 8.27
N THR A 154 10.29 -4.20 9.58
CA THR A 154 9.39 -5.21 10.14
C THR A 154 8.53 -4.66 11.24
N GLN A 155 7.25 -5.06 11.28
CA GLN A 155 6.37 -4.89 12.43
C GLN A 155 6.07 -6.26 13.03
N THR A 156 6.46 -6.46 14.29
CA THR A 156 6.30 -7.73 14.98
C THR A 156 5.63 -7.56 16.34
N SER A 157 5.00 -8.62 16.85
CA SER A 157 4.33 -8.65 18.15
C SER A 157 4.35 -10.07 18.74
N GLY A 158 4.14 -10.21 20.03
CA GLY A 158 4.09 -11.50 20.72
C GLY A 158 5.44 -11.97 21.22
N ALA A 159 5.91 -13.13 20.78
CA ALA A 159 7.17 -13.71 21.22
C ALA A 159 8.38 -13.18 20.43
N THR A 160 9.57 -13.46 20.95
CA THR A 160 10.85 -13.15 20.29
C THR A 160 10.96 -13.92 18.97
N LEU A 161 11.35 -13.20 17.93
CA LEU A 161 11.61 -13.71 16.59
C LEU A 161 13.08 -13.49 16.21
N THR A 162 13.61 -14.34 15.35
CA THR A 162 14.84 -14.08 14.63
C THR A 162 14.52 -13.74 13.18
N LEU A 163 15.02 -12.59 12.72
CA LEU A 163 15.04 -12.19 11.32
C LEU A 163 16.42 -12.52 10.75
N GLU A 164 16.47 -13.27 9.68
CA GLU A 164 17.69 -13.64 8.99
C GLU A 164 17.62 -13.25 7.52
N VAL A 165 18.74 -12.76 7.00
CA VAL A 165 18.90 -12.51 5.57
C VAL A 165 20.16 -13.26 5.11
N GLY A 166 20.01 -14.08 4.11
CA GLY A 166 21.10 -14.92 3.60
C GLY A 166 20.94 -15.24 2.11
N THR A 167 21.94 -15.90 1.56
CA THR A 167 21.94 -16.36 0.16
C THR A 167 21.34 -17.76 -0.01
N SER A 168 20.88 -18.36 1.08
CA SER A 168 20.15 -19.64 1.09
C SER A 168 18.93 -19.54 2.01
N SER A 169 17.92 -20.37 1.79
CA SER A 169 16.74 -20.46 2.64
C SER A 169 17.12 -20.79 4.08
N GLY A 170 16.62 -20.02 5.06
CA GLY A 170 16.97 -20.16 6.47
C GLY A 170 18.43 -19.79 6.79
N GLY A 171 19.12 -19.11 5.90
CA GLY A 171 20.52 -18.74 6.06
C GLY A 171 20.70 -17.34 6.62
N SER A 172 21.71 -17.19 7.50
CA SER A 172 22.09 -15.92 8.15
C SER A 172 23.41 -15.33 7.64
N GLN A 173 23.82 -15.73 6.43
CA GLN A 173 25.16 -15.40 5.89
C GLN A 173 25.36 -13.90 5.67
N THR A 174 24.30 -13.13 5.54
CA THR A 174 24.39 -11.68 5.30
C THR A 174 24.09 -10.89 6.56
N THR A 175 23.02 -11.20 7.26
CA THR A 175 22.68 -10.60 8.56
C THR A 175 21.73 -11.49 9.36
N SER A 176 21.79 -11.38 10.67
CA SER A 176 20.82 -11.97 11.61
C SER A 176 20.50 -10.96 12.70
N SER A 177 19.23 -10.79 13.00
CA SER A 177 18.74 -9.86 14.01
C SER A 177 17.68 -10.52 14.89
N THR A 178 17.86 -10.43 16.20
CA THR A 178 16.86 -10.90 17.18
C THR A 178 15.87 -9.78 17.47
N LEU A 179 14.61 -10.02 17.12
CA LEU A 179 13.49 -9.10 17.34
C LEU A 179 12.87 -9.44 18.71
N THR A 180 13.38 -8.80 19.77
CA THR A 180 12.90 -9.04 21.14
C THR A 180 11.74 -8.12 21.48
N ILE A 181 10.59 -8.68 21.85
CA ILE A 181 9.41 -7.95 22.22
C ILE A 181 9.25 -8.02 23.74
N SER A 182 9.23 -6.85 24.39
CA SER A 182 9.16 -6.74 25.86
C SER A 182 7.78 -7.04 26.41
N ASN A 183 6.74 -6.87 25.60
CA ASN A 183 5.33 -7.03 26.00
C ASN A 183 4.54 -7.67 24.83
N ALA A 184 3.86 -8.77 25.10
CA ALA A 184 3.11 -9.53 24.09
C ALA A 184 1.97 -8.75 23.39
N ASN A 185 1.57 -7.58 23.90
CA ASN A 185 0.57 -6.71 23.32
C ASN A 185 1.19 -5.47 22.60
N GLU A 186 2.48 -5.34 22.63
CA GLU A 186 3.22 -4.28 21.98
C GLU A 186 3.54 -4.66 20.52
N VAL A 187 3.55 -3.66 19.65
CA VAL A 187 4.02 -3.81 18.28
C VAL A 187 5.41 -3.18 18.18
N LEU A 188 6.40 -4.00 17.90
CA LEU A 188 7.77 -3.55 17.66
C LEU A 188 7.96 -3.23 16.18
N LEU A 189 8.37 -2.01 15.88
CA LEU A 189 8.87 -1.61 14.57
C LEU A 189 10.40 -1.70 14.59
N THR A 190 10.97 -2.46 13.67
CA THR A 190 12.41 -2.66 13.58
C THR A 190 12.89 -2.51 12.16
N GLU A 191 14.01 -1.82 11.98
CA GLU A 191 14.74 -1.70 10.73
C GLU A 191 16.05 -2.49 10.82
N THR A 192 16.29 -3.36 9.85
CA THR A 192 17.52 -4.14 9.75
C THR A 192 18.12 -3.89 8.38
N THR A 193 19.35 -3.39 8.33
CA THR A 193 20.06 -3.12 7.08
C THR A 193 21.05 -4.22 6.76
N PHE A 194 21.22 -4.50 5.46
CA PHE A 194 22.25 -5.39 4.95
C PHE A 194 22.76 -4.89 3.60
N THR A 195 23.94 -5.36 3.20
CA THR A 195 24.51 -5.15 1.87
C THR A 195 24.32 -6.42 1.05
N ALA A 196 23.73 -6.31 -0.14
CA ALA A 196 23.54 -7.46 -1.01
C ALA A 196 24.89 -8.03 -1.49
N THR A 197 25.09 -9.32 -1.23
CA THR A 197 26.30 -10.08 -1.65
C THR A 197 26.03 -10.93 -2.88
N ALA A 198 24.75 -11.10 -3.26
CA ALA A 198 24.27 -11.80 -4.44
C ALA A 198 23.06 -11.07 -5.02
N THR A 199 22.66 -11.42 -6.23
CA THR A 199 21.44 -10.90 -6.88
C THR A 199 20.17 -11.50 -6.31
N SER A 200 20.27 -12.62 -5.59
CA SER A 200 19.16 -13.28 -4.90
C SER A 200 19.50 -13.48 -3.44
N HIS A 201 18.57 -13.14 -2.55
CA HIS A 201 18.64 -13.37 -1.12
C HIS A 201 17.34 -13.96 -0.61
N PHE A 202 17.39 -14.53 0.60
CA PHE A 202 16.23 -15.01 1.34
C PHE A 202 16.05 -14.18 2.60
N VAL A 203 14.82 -13.74 2.83
CA VAL A 203 14.41 -13.13 4.11
C VAL A 203 13.63 -14.19 4.87
N SER A 204 14.10 -14.52 6.07
CA SER A 204 13.54 -15.59 6.89
C SER A 204 13.14 -15.10 8.27
N PHE A 205 12.03 -15.61 8.79
CA PHE A 205 11.60 -15.42 10.18
C PHE A 205 11.51 -16.74 10.88
N THR A 206 12.14 -16.84 12.04
CA THR A 206 12.17 -18.05 12.87
C THR A 206 11.66 -17.75 14.27
N GLU A 207 10.70 -18.55 14.74
CA GLU A 207 10.30 -18.66 16.14
C GLU A 207 10.59 -20.07 16.61
N ALA A 208 11.53 -20.23 17.56
CA ALA A 208 12.05 -21.52 18.00
C ALA A 208 11.64 -21.92 19.43
N ALA A 209 11.03 -21.01 20.20
CA ALA A 209 10.69 -21.22 21.61
C ALA A 209 9.31 -21.85 21.82
N GLY A 210 8.52 -22.04 20.76
CA GLY A 210 7.15 -22.57 20.84
C GLY A 210 6.12 -21.58 21.38
N SER A 211 6.45 -20.29 21.36
CA SER A 211 5.53 -19.22 21.76
C SER A 211 4.93 -18.53 20.54
N ALA A 212 3.74 -17.93 20.68
CA ALA A 212 3.10 -17.28 19.55
C ALA A 212 3.77 -15.95 19.23
N ALA A 213 4.36 -15.84 18.05
CA ALA A 213 4.91 -14.63 17.48
C ALA A 213 4.15 -14.21 16.22
N PHE A 214 3.97 -12.91 16.03
CA PHE A 214 3.19 -12.35 14.94
C PHE A 214 4.04 -11.37 14.14
N VAL A 215 4.08 -11.55 12.83
CA VAL A 215 4.66 -10.59 11.89
C VAL A 215 3.52 -9.90 11.14
N LYS A 216 3.41 -8.58 11.27
CA LYS A 216 2.32 -7.79 10.71
C LYS A 216 2.68 -7.14 9.38
N LEU A 217 3.92 -6.67 9.27
CA LEU A 217 4.43 -5.98 8.09
C LEU A 217 5.86 -6.40 7.85
N VAL A 218 6.19 -6.63 6.60
CA VAL A 218 7.56 -6.74 6.12
C VAL A 218 7.69 -5.96 4.83
N GLU A 219 8.66 -5.08 4.78
CA GLU A 219 9.06 -4.36 3.57
C GLU A 219 10.57 -4.50 3.40
N LEU A 220 11.01 -4.73 2.19
CA LEU A 220 12.42 -4.68 1.82
C LEU A 220 12.60 -3.68 0.70
N THR A 221 13.37 -2.64 0.98
CA THR A 221 13.62 -1.56 0.05
C THR A 221 15.12 -1.29 -0.07
N GLU A 222 15.56 -0.82 -1.23
CA GLU A 222 16.90 -0.27 -1.36
C GLU A 222 17.02 0.98 -0.46
N ASN A 223 18.16 1.16 0.18
CA ASN A 223 18.42 2.30 1.08
C ASN A 223 18.69 3.58 0.26
N LEU A 224 17.67 4.05 -0.42
CA LEU A 224 17.65 5.28 -1.21
C LEU A 224 16.76 6.32 -0.54
N THR A 225 17.19 7.57 -0.60
CA THR A 225 16.33 8.68 -0.16
C THR A 225 15.19 8.86 -1.17
N PRO A 226 13.92 8.90 -0.76
CA PRO A 226 12.83 9.24 -1.65
C PRO A 226 13.07 10.57 -2.35
N ILE A 227 12.86 10.60 -3.66
CA ILE A 227 13.06 11.80 -4.49
C ILE A 227 11.70 12.42 -4.78
N SER A 228 11.55 13.71 -4.45
CA SER A 228 10.37 14.48 -4.84
C SER A 228 10.42 14.74 -6.34
N LEU A 229 9.39 14.33 -7.07
CA LEU A 229 9.28 14.59 -8.50
C LEU A 229 8.82 16.03 -8.71
N LYS A 230 9.43 16.73 -9.67
CA LYS A 230 9.04 18.08 -10.05
C LYS A 230 8.02 18.02 -11.17
N TYR A 231 6.88 18.66 -10.97
CA TYR A 231 5.90 18.82 -12.04
C TYR A 231 6.38 19.85 -13.07
N LEU A 232 6.27 19.50 -14.34
CA LEU A 232 6.47 20.40 -15.46
C LEU A 232 5.17 20.55 -16.24
N SER A 233 4.87 21.77 -16.65
CA SER A 233 3.82 21.96 -17.66
C SER A 233 4.23 21.29 -18.99
N TYR A 234 3.24 20.97 -19.82
CA TYR A 234 3.52 20.36 -21.13
C TYR A 234 4.39 21.28 -22.01
N GLU A 235 4.24 22.59 -21.88
CA GLU A 235 5.06 23.57 -22.61
C GLU A 235 6.52 23.53 -22.15
N GLU A 236 6.77 23.55 -20.83
CA GLU A 236 8.13 23.45 -20.29
C GLU A 236 8.79 22.13 -20.63
N TYR A 237 8.02 21.03 -20.61
CA TYR A 237 8.51 19.73 -21.04
C TYR A 237 8.93 19.75 -22.51
N THR A 238 8.09 20.32 -23.39
CA THR A 238 8.35 20.40 -24.83
C THR A 238 9.59 21.25 -25.14
N GLU A 239 9.79 22.34 -24.42
CA GLU A 239 10.97 23.19 -24.59
C GLU A 239 12.27 22.51 -24.14
N ARG A 240 12.22 21.79 -23.01
CA ARG A 240 13.42 21.22 -22.39
C ARG A 240 13.82 19.85 -22.93
N PHE A 241 12.84 19.00 -23.26
CA PHE A 241 13.06 17.57 -23.49
C PHE A 241 12.63 17.04 -24.85
N ARG A 242 11.91 17.80 -25.68
CA ARG A 242 11.42 17.38 -26.99
C ARG A 242 12.50 16.75 -27.89
N GLU A 243 13.71 17.30 -27.85
CA GLU A 243 14.83 16.74 -28.62
C GLU A 243 15.39 15.44 -28.03
N ARG A 244 15.25 15.25 -26.72
CA ARG A 244 15.73 14.03 -26.03
C ARG A 244 14.82 12.84 -26.27
N ASP A 245 13.49 13.05 -26.33
CA ASP A 245 12.52 11.97 -26.55
C ASP A 245 12.60 11.35 -27.94
N SER A 246 13.13 12.08 -28.92
CA SER A 246 13.31 11.59 -30.29
C SER A 246 14.54 10.69 -30.45
N ARG A 247 15.41 10.61 -29.46
CA ARG A 247 16.64 9.80 -29.50
C ARG A 247 16.46 8.57 -28.61
N ALA A 248 16.36 7.40 -29.19
CA ALA A 248 16.41 6.10 -28.54
C ALA A 248 17.81 5.80 -27.97
N ASP A 249 18.33 6.67 -27.13
CA ASP A 249 19.67 6.58 -26.56
C ASP A 249 19.55 6.00 -25.14
N VAL A 250 19.83 4.70 -25.03
CA VAL A 250 19.65 3.90 -23.80
C VAL A 250 20.51 4.41 -22.66
N ASP A 251 21.61 5.14 -22.96
CA ASP A 251 22.56 5.65 -21.97
C ASP A 251 22.05 6.91 -21.21
N LYS A 252 20.85 7.40 -21.53
CA LYS A 252 20.27 8.61 -20.94
C LYS A 252 19.10 8.36 -20.00
N PHE A 253 18.77 7.11 -19.73
CA PHE A 253 17.76 6.76 -18.75
C PHE A 253 18.36 6.82 -17.35
N GLY A 254 18.08 7.90 -16.64
CA GLY A 254 18.34 8.06 -15.22
C GLY A 254 17.05 7.86 -14.39
N ASP A 255 17.17 8.02 -13.10
CA ASP A 255 16.01 8.07 -12.23
C ASP A 255 15.09 9.23 -12.65
N PRO A 256 13.75 9.07 -12.65
CA PRO A 256 12.84 10.12 -13.03
C PRO A 256 12.94 11.30 -12.03
N GLU A 257 13.18 12.48 -12.53
CA GLU A 257 13.22 13.73 -11.75
C GLU A 257 11.97 14.58 -11.96
N TYR A 258 11.28 14.37 -13.09
CA TYR A 258 10.18 15.22 -13.54
C TYR A 258 8.96 14.39 -13.92
N VAL A 259 7.78 14.96 -13.71
CA VAL A 259 6.50 14.45 -14.18
C VAL A 259 5.79 15.55 -14.96
N TYR A 260 5.12 15.16 -16.03
CA TYR A 260 4.25 16.05 -16.81
C TYR A 260 2.99 15.27 -17.24
N THR A 261 1.94 15.99 -17.60
CA THR A 261 0.70 15.38 -18.08
C THR A 261 0.46 15.70 -19.53
N THR A 262 0.03 14.69 -20.28
CA THR A 262 -0.52 14.85 -21.63
C THR A 262 -2.03 14.71 -21.58
N TYR A 263 -2.74 15.65 -22.18
CA TYR A 263 -4.18 15.51 -22.41
C TYR A 263 -4.38 14.76 -23.73
N ASN A 264 -5.00 13.60 -23.67
CA ASN A 264 -5.54 12.90 -24.84
C ASN A 264 -7.04 13.17 -24.93
#